data_3dd4ce1fa29ce80d5aaa70630d6d9f60
#
_entry.id   3dd4ce1fa29ce80d5aaa70630d6d9f60
#
_cell.length_a   1.000
_cell.length_b   1.000
_cell.length_c   1.000
_cell.angle_alpha   90.00
_cell.angle_beta   90.00
_cell.angle_gamma   90.00
#
_symmetry.space_group_name_H-M   'P 1'
#
loop_
_entity.id
_entity.type
_entity.pdbx_description
1 polymer ?
#
loop_
_entity_poly.entity_id
_entity_poly.type
_entity_poly.pdbx_seq_one_letter_code
_entity_poly.pdbx_strand_id
1 'polypeptide(L)'
;SCGCGGNDPLAQTFIVSANSEVGATADVLGVARSSGRFLTSIEVYFSAKDENLPVWLEIHNTENGYPGSKILPFARVVKFPADINTSSDATVATKFTFPSPVYLLHEQEYTICLMTVTPEYKVFISRMGETDIGGSRIVSKQPHTGTLFKGHNNRSWAPSMTEDLKFKINVAKFDTSAAGKVTIQNSTLDSKTLKEHPLTFTNGNTALLVNHKNHGMYDTSNNVTISGVESGAETTLASAMASDATSCTLTSGDDFNDTTGKFAY
;
A
#
# COMPACT_ATOMS: atom_id res chain seq x y z
N SER A 1 10.64 27.56 -11.30
CA SER A 1 9.99 26.63 -10.36
C SER A 1 8.50 26.90 -10.30
N CYS A 2 7.72 25.86 -10.23
CA CYS A 2 6.27 25.93 -10.06
C CYS A 2 5.91 25.54 -8.62
N GLY A 3 4.98 26.25 -7.98
CA GLY A 3 4.49 25.93 -6.65
C GLY A 3 3.33 24.96 -6.71
N CYS A 4 3.33 23.94 -5.84
CA CYS A 4 2.16 23.17 -5.50
C CYS A 4 1.48 23.93 -4.36
N GLY A 5 0.46 24.72 -4.66
CA GLY A 5 -0.09 25.60 -3.62
C GLY A 5 -1.43 25.13 -3.11
N GLY A 6 -1.58 25.06 -1.79
CA GLY A 6 -2.85 24.77 -1.15
C GLY A 6 -3.50 23.48 -1.62
N ASN A 7 -4.75 23.53 -2.06
CA ASN A 7 -5.43 22.39 -2.69
C ASN A 7 -5.23 22.34 -4.22
N ASP A 8 -4.16 22.96 -4.74
CA ASP A 8 -3.84 23.04 -6.17
C ASP A 8 -2.71 22.07 -6.52
N PRO A 9 -3.00 20.80 -6.83
CA PRO A 9 -2.01 19.81 -7.20
C PRO A 9 -1.36 20.11 -8.55
N LEU A 10 -0.15 19.56 -8.76
CA LEU A 10 0.47 19.48 -10.07
C LEU A 10 0.35 18.06 -10.60
N ALA A 11 0.11 17.93 -11.89
CA ALA A 11 0.08 16.63 -12.53
C ALA A 11 0.86 16.66 -13.85
N GLN A 12 1.58 15.59 -14.16
CA GLN A 12 2.32 15.42 -15.41
C GLN A 12 1.93 14.09 -16.04
N THR A 13 1.41 14.13 -17.25
CA THR A 13 1.15 12.91 -17.99
C THR A 13 2.44 12.38 -18.62
N PHE A 14 2.51 11.07 -18.79
CA PHE A 14 3.61 10.37 -19.44
C PHE A 14 3.12 9.08 -20.08
N ILE A 15 3.79 8.66 -21.15
CA ILE A 15 3.50 7.41 -21.86
C ILE A 15 4.60 6.40 -21.58
N VAL A 16 4.20 5.18 -21.29
CA VAL A 16 5.11 4.05 -21.12
C VAL A 16 5.43 3.45 -22.47
N SER A 17 6.64 3.72 -22.98
CA SER A 17 7.13 3.13 -24.22
C SER A 17 8.16 2.03 -23.96
N ALA A 18 8.08 0.93 -24.68
CA ALA A 18 9.10 -0.12 -24.64
C ALA A 18 10.43 0.35 -25.20
N ASN A 19 10.41 1.37 -26.06
CA ASN A 19 11.58 1.88 -26.78
C ASN A 19 12.32 3.01 -26.04
N SER A 20 11.93 3.38 -24.84
CA SER A 20 12.57 4.46 -24.07
C SER A 20 13.89 4.06 -23.40
N GLU A 21 14.30 2.81 -23.52
CA GLU A 21 15.63 2.39 -23.09
C GLU A 21 16.65 2.64 -24.21
N VAL A 22 17.42 3.70 -24.08
CA VAL A 22 18.64 3.91 -24.85
C VAL A 22 19.58 2.76 -24.50
N GLY A 23 19.70 1.79 -25.41
CA GLY A 23 20.63 0.65 -25.28
C GLY A 23 20.01 -0.74 -25.15
N ALA A 24 18.69 -0.87 -24.98
CA ALA A 24 18.06 -2.19 -25.12
C ALA A 24 17.77 -2.44 -26.61
N THR A 25 18.58 -3.28 -27.24
CA THR A 25 18.20 -3.92 -28.49
C THR A 25 16.99 -4.79 -28.16
N ALA A 26 15.80 -4.28 -28.44
CA ALA A 26 14.50 -4.90 -28.13
C ALA A 26 14.32 -6.30 -28.72
N ASP A 27 15.23 -6.73 -29.59
CA ASP A 27 15.18 -8.00 -30.31
C ASP A 27 15.96 -9.14 -29.65
N VAL A 28 16.80 -8.86 -28.64
CA VAL A 28 17.66 -9.88 -28.01
C VAL A 28 16.96 -10.66 -26.91
N LEU A 29 15.85 -10.13 -26.34
CA LEU A 29 15.20 -10.76 -25.17
C LEU A 29 13.91 -11.50 -25.48
N GLY A 30 13.45 -11.58 -26.73
CA GLY A 30 12.19 -12.30 -27.05
C GLY A 30 10.96 -11.81 -26.25
N VAL A 31 11.07 -10.68 -25.56
CA VAL A 31 9.97 -10.11 -24.79
C VAL A 31 9.03 -9.42 -25.76
N ALA A 32 7.82 -9.96 -25.87
CA ALA A 32 6.79 -9.40 -26.71
C ALA A 32 6.69 -7.88 -26.46
N ARG A 33 6.65 -7.09 -27.54
CA ARG A 33 6.52 -5.62 -27.53
C ARG A 33 5.30 -5.08 -26.79
N SER A 34 4.44 -5.98 -26.30
CA SER A 34 3.21 -5.71 -25.54
C SER A 34 3.35 -5.78 -24.04
N SER A 35 4.53 -6.11 -23.51
CA SER A 35 4.72 -6.17 -22.06
C SER A 35 4.90 -4.78 -21.47
N GLY A 36 4.13 -4.47 -20.42
CA GLY A 36 4.25 -3.22 -19.67
C GLY A 36 5.56 -3.13 -18.89
N ARG A 37 5.64 -2.14 -18.02
CA ARG A 37 6.79 -1.89 -17.15
C ARG A 37 6.35 -1.89 -15.68
N PHE A 38 7.25 -2.31 -14.83
CA PHE A 38 7.07 -2.24 -13.37
C PHE A 38 7.80 -1.02 -12.83
N LEU A 39 7.05 0.02 -12.51
CA LEU A 39 7.55 1.25 -11.93
C LEU A 39 7.93 1.01 -10.48
N THR A 40 9.17 1.32 -10.10
CA THR A 40 9.68 1.15 -8.72
C THR A 40 9.72 2.45 -7.95
N SER A 41 10.06 3.55 -8.62
CA SER A 41 10.16 4.87 -7.99
C SER A 41 10.12 5.99 -9.02
N ILE A 42 9.80 7.18 -8.55
CA ILE A 42 9.89 8.43 -9.30
C ILE A 42 10.77 9.41 -8.54
N GLU A 43 11.65 10.09 -9.24
CA GLU A 43 12.46 11.17 -8.72
C GLU A 43 11.86 12.51 -9.16
N VAL A 44 11.67 13.41 -8.20
CA VAL A 44 11.19 14.78 -8.42
C VAL A 44 12.19 15.75 -7.80
N TYR A 45 12.32 16.92 -8.38
CA TYR A 45 13.33 17.91 -7.98
C TYR A 45 12.64 19.12 -7.37
N PHE A 46 12.96 19.40 -6.10
CA PHE A 46 12.36 20.49 -5.34
C PHE A 46 13.33 21.67 -5.21
N SER A 47 12.79 22.89 -5.36
CA SER A 47 13.51 24.13 -5.05
C SER A 47 13.17 24.68 -3.66
N ALA A 48 12.00 24.33 -3.11
CA ALA A 48 11.58 24.67 -1.77
C ALA A 48 10.69 23.59 -1.18
N LYS A 49 10.63 23.52 0.15
CA LYS A 49 9.78 22.58 0.91
C LYS A 49 9.16 23.28 2.12
N ASP A 50 8.07 22.73 2.61
CA ASP A 50 7.48 23.09 3.90
C ASP A 50 8.31 22.51 5.05
N GLU A 51 8.24 23.09 6.24
CA GLU A 51 8.96 22.62 7.42
C GLU A 51 8.21 21.51 8.18
N ASN A 52 6.89 21.45 8.09
CA ASN A 52 6.04 20.61 8.93
C ASN A 52 5.11 19.68 8.13
N LEU A 53 4.58 20.15 7.01
CA LEU A 53 3.52 19.45 6.29
C LEU A 53 4.07 18.55 5.18
N PRO A 54 3.49 17.35 4.97
CA PRO A 54 3.96 16.40 3.98
C PRO A 54 3.57 16.77 2.55
N VAL A 55 4.27 16.16 1.61
CA VAL A 55 3.91 16.08 0.20
C VAL A 55 3.75 14.62 -0.19
N TRP A 56 2.82 14.31 -1.10
CA TRP A 56 2.65 12.94 -1.60
C TRP A 56 2.57 12.90 -3.11
N LEU A 57 3.01 11.78 -3.64
CA LEU A 57 3.01 11.47 -5.06
C LEU A 57 2.10 10.27 -5.31
N GLU A 58 1.26 10.39 -6.32
CA GLU A 58 0.36 9.34 -6.77
C GLU A 58 0.47 9.11 -8.27
N ILE A 59 0.23 7.87 -8.73
CA ILE A 59 0.06 7.58 -10.16
C ILE A 59 -1.41 7.30 -10.42
N HIS A 60 -1.97 8.08 -11.31
CA HIS A 60 -3.36 7.98 -11.75
C HIS A 60 -3.44 7.45 -13.18
N ASN A 61 -4.59 6.87 -13.51
CA ASN A 61 -4.97 6.67 -14.90
C ASN A 61 -5.16 8.02 -15.59
N THR A 62 -5.08 8.03 -16.90
CA THR A 62 -5.41 9.20 -17.73
C THR A 62 -6.75 8.93 -18.43
N GLU A 63 -7.64 9.91 -18.40
CA GLU A 63 -8.96 9.85 -19.03
C GLU A 63 -9.11 11.02 -20.00
N ASN A 64 -9.29 10.71 -21.28
CA ASN A 64 -9.39 11.71 -22.34
C ASN A 64 -8.23 12.73 -22.37
N GLY A 65 -7.01 12.28 -22.05
CA GLY A 65 -5.81 13.13 -21.99
C GLY A 65 -5.67 13.97 -20.72
N TYR A 66 -6.58 13.82 -19.74
CA TYR A 66 -6.54 14.52 -18.45
C TYR A 66 -6.23 13.56 -17.31
N PRO A 67 -5.69 14.06 -16.18
CA PRO A 67 -5.53 13.26 -14.97
C PRO A 67 -6.87 12.64 -14.54
N GLY A 68 -6.92 11.32 -14.50
CA GLY A 68 -8.11 10.58 -14.07
C GLY A 68 -8.22 10.52 -12.54
N SER A 69 -9.35 10.03 -12.07
CA SER A 69 -9.64 9.94 -10.63
C SER A 69 -9.11 8.66 -9.96
N LYS A 70 -8.74 7.66 -10.75
CA LYS A 70 -8.34 6.34 -10.25
C LYS A 70 -6.84 6.28 -9.98
N ILE A 71 -6.49 6.10 -8.71
CA ILE A 71 -5.11 5.80 -8.30
C ILE A 71 -4.81 4.33 -8.61
N LEU A 72 -3.64 4.06 -9.18
CA LEU A 72 -3.20 2.69 -9.41
C LEU A 72 -2.86 1.98 -8.09
N PRO A 73 -3.02 0.66 -8.00
CA PRO A 73 -2.63 -0.10 -6.81
C PRO A 73 -1.16 0.16 -6.43
N PHE A 74 -0.91 0.35 -5.14
CA PHE A 74 0.42 0.64 -4.55
C PHE A 74 1.10 1.93 -5.03
N ALA A 75 0.41 2.78 -5.77
CA ALA A 75 0.96 3.94 -6.45
C ALA A 75 0.85 5.25 -5.65
N ARG A 76 0.88 5.19 -4.32
CA ARG A 76 0.90 6.36 -3.45
C ARG A 76 2.08 6.32 -2.50
N VAL A 77 2.82 7.42 -2.44
CA VAL A 77 3.96 7.62 -1.52
C VAL A 77 3.84 8.96 -0.85
N VAL A 78 3.86 8.97 0.47
CA VAL A 78 3.89 10.19 1.29
C VAL A 78 5.33 10.41 1.78
N LYS A 79 5.79 11.66 1.72
CA LYS A 79 7.09 12.07 2.28
C LYS A 79 6.91 13.28 3.18
N PHE A 80 7.58 13.22 4.33
CA PHE A 80 7.67 14.33 5.26
C PHE A 80 8.84 15.25 4.91
N PRO A 81 8.86 16.49 5.39
CA PRO A 81 9.91 17.48 5.06
C PRO A 81 11.35 17.00 5.27
N ALA A 82 11.57 16.15 6.28
CA ALA A 82 12.88 15.55 6.55
C ALA A 82 13.41 14.69 5.40
N ASP A 83 12.51 14.06 4.62
CA ASP A 83 12.84 13.18 3.51
C ASP A 83 12.87 13.90 2.16
N ILE A 84 12.63 15.20 2.14
CA ILE A 84 12.63 16.01 0.92
C ILE A 84 13.95 16.75 0.78
N ASN A 85 14.64 16.47 -0.31
CA ASN A 85 15.84 17.17 -0.72
C ASN A 85 15.46 18.39 -1.55
N THR A 86 16.16 19.50 -1.34
CA THR A 86 16.03 20.72 -2.14
C THR A 86 17.37 21.13 -2.73
N SER A 87 17.35 21.80 -3.87
CA SER A 87 18.54 22.40 -4.48
C SER A 87 18.17 23.68 -5.21
N SER A 88 19.16 24.54 -5.49
CA SER A 88 18.97 25.75 -6.26
C SER A 88 19.10 25.54 -7.77
N ASP A 89 19.68 24.42 -8.19
CA ASP A 89 20.08 24.13 -9.58
C ASP A 89 19.38 22.87 -10.17
N ALA A 90 18.42 22.31 -9.45
CA ALA A 90 17.71 21.11 -9.84
C ALA A 90 18.61 19.86 -10.02
N THR A 91 19.73 19.76 -9.34
CA THR A 91 20.63 18.59 -9.44
C THR A 91 20.29 17.51 -8.41
N VAL A 92 19.68 17.87 -7.28
CA VAL A 92 19.39 16.96 -6.19
C VAL A 92 17.94 16.48 -6.28
N ALA A 93 17.77 15.17 -6.44
CA ALA A 93 16.47 14.55 -6.54
C ALA A 93 15.90 14.13 -5.17
N THR A 94 14.60 14.19 -5.04
CA THR A 94 13.84 13.45 -4.03
C THR A 94 13.22 12.23 -4.67
N LYS A 95 13.54 11.05 -4.15
CA LYS A 95 13.08 9.77 -4.69
C LYS A 95 11.86 9.27 -3.93
N PHE A 96 10.74 9.12 -4.63
CA PHE A 96 9.51 8.51 -4.14
C PHE A 96 9.50 7.03 -4.53
N THR A 97 9.81 6.14 -3.60
CA THR A 97 9.84 4.69 -3.81
C THR A 97 8.51 4.09 -3.44
N PHE A 98 7.87 3.38 -4.35
CA PHE A 98 6.59 2.73 -4.11
C PHE A 98 6.77 1.51 -3.19
N PRO A 99 5.77 1.21 -2.34
CA PRO A 99 5.81 0.06 -1.42
C PRO A 99 5.87 -1.28 -2.16
N SER A 100 5.34 -1.31 -3.37
CA SER A 100 5.41 -2.43 -4.31
C SER A 100 5.54 -1.88 -5.72
N PRO A 101 6.20 -2.59 -6.66
CA PRO A 101 6.28 -2.16 -8.05
C PRO A 101 4.89 -1.96 -8.66
N VAL A 102 4.67 -0.82 -9.29
CA VAL A 102 3.41 -0.45 -9.95
C VAL A 102 3.46 -0.90 -11.40
N TYR A 103 2.55 -1.77 -11.81
CA TYR A 103 2.50 -2.23 -13.19
C TYR A 103 1.83 -1.20 -14.10
N LEU A 104 2.52 -0.82 -15.16
CA LEU A 104 2.09 0.11 -16.18
C LEU A 104 2.02 -0.61 -17.54
N LEU A 105 0.89 -0.49 -18.21
CA LEU A 105 0.68 -1.07 -19.54
C LEU A 105 1.50 -0.34 -20.59
N HIS A 106 1.93 -1.08 -21.61
CA HIS A 106 2.65 -0.53 -22.74
C HIS A 106 1.75 0.40 -23.58
N GLU A 107 2.31 1.49 -24.07
CA GLU A 107 1.62 2.52 -24.90
C GLU A 107 0.39 3.15 -24.23
N GLN A 108 0.27 3.01 -22.92
CA GLN A 108 -0.77 3.68 -22.17
C GLN A 108 -0.23 4.93 -21.48
N GLU A 109 -1.04 5.98 -21.46
CA GLU A 109 -0.76 7.22 -20.77
C GLU A 109 -1.19 7.12 -19.32
N TYR A 110 -0.34 7.61 -18.44
CA TYR A 110 -0.56 7.72 -16.99
C TYR A 110 -0.20 9.12 -16.51
N THR A 111 -0.62 9.44 -15.32
CA THR A 111 -0.38 10.75 -14.72
C THR A 111 0.35 10.63 -13.39
N ILE A 112 1.45 11.35 -13.24
CA ILE A 112 2.08 11.65 -11.94
C ILE A 112 1.29 12.81 -11.33
N CYS A 113 0.68 12.60 -10.18
CA CYS A 113 0.03 13.65 -9.39
C CYS A 113 0.87 13.95 -8.16
N LEU A 114 1.30 15.19 -8.01
CA LEU A 114 2.04 15.68 -6.86
C LEU A 114 1.13 16.61 -6.05
N MET A 115 0.89 16.24 -4.81
CA MET A 115 -0.13 16.86 -3.95
C MET A 115 0.45 17.28 -2.61
N THR A 116 -0.05 18.39 -2.10
CA THR A 116 0.25 18.91 -0.76
C THR A 116 -0.88 19.81 -0.29
N VAL A 117 -0.94 20.09 0.99
CA VAL A 117 -1.90 21.04 1.58
C VAL A 117 -1.29 22.41 1.87
N THR A 118 -0.05 22.65 1.42
CA THR A 118 0.69 23.90 1.68
C THR A 118 1.26 24.46 0.36
N PRO A 119 1.37 25.79 0.21
CA PRO A 119 1.98 26.42 -0.98
C PRO A 119 3.52 26.45 -0.96
N GLU A 120 4.16 25.95 0.10
CA GLU A 120 5.61 26.09 0.31
C GLU A 120 6.44 25.12 -0.54
N TYR A 121 5.84 24.02 -1.00
CA TYR A 121 6.54 23.11 -1.91
C TYR A 121 6.63 23.69 -3.31
N LYS A 122 7.86 23.79 -3.85
CA LYS A 122 8.13 24.24 -5.21
C LYS A 122 8.99 23.22 -5.94
N VAL A 123 8.58 22.86 -7.13
CA VAL A 123 9.28 21.90 -7.99
C VAL A 123 9.87 22.57 -9.23
N PHE A 124 10.92 21.96 -9.76
CA PHE A 124 11.51 22.41 -11.01
C PHE A 124 10.71 21.95 -12.21
N ILE A 125 10.51 22.86 -13.13
CA ILE A 125 9.88 22.63 -14.43
C ILE A 125 10.79 23.16 -15.54
N SER A 126 10.66 22.61 -16.73
CA SER A 126 11.15 23.25 -17.95
C SER A 126 10.04 24.10 -18.54
N ARG A 127 10.40 25.27 -19.13
CA ARG A 127 9.46 26.12 -19.86
C ARG A 127 10.06 26.53 -21.19
N MET A 128 9.29 26.34 -22.26
CA MET A 128 9.73 26.75 -23.59
C MET A 128 10.03 28.24 -23.65
N GLY A 129 11.13 28.61 -24.30
CA GLY A 129 11.61 29.99 -24.43
C GLY A 129 12.40 30.52 -23.23
N GLU A 130 12.45 29.78 -22.10
CA GLU A 130 13.32 30.18 -20.97
C GLU A 130 14.72 29.57 -21.08
N THR A 131 15.67 30.22 -20.42
CA THR A 131 17.06 29.75 -20.37
C THR A 131 17.18 28.63 -19.31
N ASP A 132 17.99 27.64 -19.63
CA ASP A 132 18.34 26.55 -18.73
C ASP A 132 19.07 27.08 -17.47
N ILE A 133 18.77 26.47 -16.31
CA ILE A 133 19.38 26.84 -15.02
C ILE A 133 20.87 26.47 -15.09
N GLY A 134 21.72 27.47 -14.91
CA GLY A 134 23.19 27.29 -14.93
C GLY A 134 23.81 27.20 -16.33
N GLY A 135 23.00 27.39 -17.38
CA GLY A 135 23.45 27.41 -18.78
C GLY A 135 23.03 28.65 -19.55
N SER A 136 23.43 28.73 -20.83
CA SER A 136 22.98 29.74 -21.79
C SER A 136 21.99 29.17 -22.83
N ARG A 137 21.58 27.93 -22.68
CA ARG A 137 20.75 27.24 -23.66
C ARG A 137 19.29 27.59 -23.43
N ILE A 138 18.61 28.02 -24.51
CA ILE A 138 17.16 28.23 -24.49
C ILE A 138 16.44 26.91 -24.73
N VAL A 139 15.43 26.63 -23.95
CA VAL A 139 14.52 25.46 -24.11
C VAL A 139 13.69 25.69 -25.37
N SER A 140 14.02 25.00 -26.46
CA SER A 140 13.38 25.15 -27.77
C SER A 140 12.34 24.08 -28.07
N LYS A 141 12.29 23.00 -27.26
CA LYS A 141 11.32 21.92 -27.39
C LYS A 141 11.05 21.32 -26.02
N GLN A 142 9.86 20.77 -25.86
CA GLN A 142 9.53 20.00 -24.67
C GLN A 142 10.39 18.73 -24.60
N PRO A 143 10.99 18.42 -23.46
CA PRO A 143 11.81 17.23 -23.30
C PRO A 143 10.98 15.92 -23.26
N HIS A 144 9.68 16.03 -23.03
CA HIS A 144 8.77 14.91 -22.84
C HIS A 144 7.47 15.11 -23.65
N THR A 145 6.82 14.02 -24.07
CA THR A 145 5.58 14.05 -24.87
C THR A 145 4.30 14.23 -24.04
N GLY A 146 4.40 14.25 -22.72
CA GLY A 146 3.27 14.47 -21.82
C GLY A 146 2.89 15.94 -21.67
N THR A 147 1.88 16.22 -20.89
CA THR A 147 1.38 17.56 -20.57
C THR A 147 1.43 17.80 -19.07
N LEU A 148 1.91 18.98 -18.67
CA LEU A 148 1.80 19.45 -17.29
C LEU A 148 0.42 20.05 -17.07
N PHE A 149 -0.22 19.66 -15.98
CA PHE A 149 -1.51 20.18 -15.52
C PHE A 149 -1.35 20.88 -14.19
N LYS A 150 -1.99 22.04 -14.06
CA LYS A 150 -2.13 22.76 -12.80
C LYS A 150 -3.54 22.56 -12.28
N GLY A 151 -3.67 22.01 -11.10
CA GLY A 151 -4.95 21.80 -10.45
C GLY A 151 -5.51 23.11 -9.90
N HIS A 152 -6.83 23.19 -9.81
CA HIS A 152 -7.55 24.26 -9.10
C HIS A 152 -8.52 23.63 -8.11
N ASN A 153 -8.30 23.88 -6.82
CA ASN A 153 -9.13 23.38 -5.73
C ASN A 153 -9.41 21.85 -5.79
N ASN A 154 -8.45 21.08 -6.28
CA ASN A 154 -8.55 19.63 -6.44
C ASN A 154 -9.76 19.15 -7.28
N ARG A 155 -10.31 20.01 -8.15
CA ARG A 155 -11.53 19.72 -8.94
C ARG A 155 -11.38 19.89 -10.44
N SER A 156 -10.47 20.73 -10.88
CA SER A 156 -10.27 20.99 -12.32
C SER A 156 -8.79 21.06 -12.66
N TRP A 157 -8.47 20.71 -13.89
CA TRP A 157 -7.12 20.69 -14.40
C TRP A 157 -6.97 21.68 -15.55
N ALA A 158 -5.98 22.55 -15.46
CA ALA A 158 -5.59 23.44 -16.54
C ALA A 158 -4.31 22.93 -17.19
N PRO A 159 -4.35 22.52 -18.49
CA PRO A 159 -3.16 22.05 -19.19
C PRO A 159 -2.20 23.19 -19.48
N SER A 160 -0.90 22.96 -19.38
CA SER A 160 0.17 23.84 -19.83
C SER A 160 0.92 23.18 -20.97
N MET A 161 0.80 23.75 -22.17
CA MET A 161 1.40 23.20 -23.40
C MET A 161 2.87 23.61 -23.56
N THR A 162 3.40 24.41 -22.67
CA THR A 162 4.76 24.98 -22.77
C THR A 162 5.64 24.63 -21.58
N GLU A 163 5.10 23.91 -20.61
CA GLU A 163 5.79 23.56 -19.37
C GLU A 163 5.76 22.06 -19.14
N ASP A 164 6.85 21.49 -18.61
CA ASP A 164 6.96 20.11 -18.17
C ASP A 164 7.60 20.03 -16.79
N LEU A 165 7.12 19.12 -15.96
CA LEU A 165 7.75 18.78 -14.68
C LEU A 165 9.12 18.14 -14.94
N LYS A 166 10.12 18.50 -14.15
CA LYS A 166 11.38 17.77 -14.11
C LYS A 166 11.23 16.52 -13.25
N PHE A 167 11.26 15.34 -13.87
CA PHE A 167 11.16 14.07 -13.19
C PHE A 167 12.01 12.99 -13.84
N LYS A 168 12.21 11.88 -13.13
CA LYS A 168 12.85 10.68 -13.66
C LYS A 168 12.07 9.45 -13.19
N ILE A 169 11.80 8.54 -14.10
CA ILE A 169 11.12 7.27 -13.84
C ILE A 169 12.15 6.17 -13.69
N ASN A 170 12.04 5.37 -12.63
CA ASN A 170 12.84 4.20 -12.42
C ASN A 170 11.95 2.95 -12.50
N VAL A 171 12.32 2.03 -13.37
CA VAL A 171 11.59 0.78 -13.59
C VAL A 171 12.40 -0.42 -13.13
N ALA A 172 11.73 -1.51 -12.77
CA ALA A 172 12.39 -2.76 -12.41
C ALA A 172 13.04 -3.38 -13.66
N LYS A 173 14.27 -3.83 -13.50
CA LYS A 173 14.95 -4.72 -14.44
C LYS A 173 14.98 -6.12 -13.84
N PHE A 174 14.30 -7.05 -14.49
CA PHE A 174 14.27 -8.43 -14.05
C PHE A 174 15.46 -9.20 -14.61
N ASP A 175 16.11 -9.97 -13.75
CA ASP A 175 17.08 -10.98 -14.20
C ASP A 175 16.30 -12.24 -14.57
N THR A 176 16.27 -12.56 -15.85
CA THR A 176 15.59 -13.73 -16.41
C THR A 176 16.52 -14.92 -16.61
N SER A 177 17.80 -14.79 -16.24
CA SER A 177 18.81 -15.87 -16.38
C SER A 177 18.65 -16.97 -15.34
N ALA A 178 17.98 -16.70 -14.22
CA ALA A 178 17.73 -17.64 -13.15
C ALA A 178 16.22 -17.77 -12.85
N ALA A 179 15.80 -18.97 -12.47
CA ALA A 179 14.42 -19.19 -12.00
C ALA A 179 14.19 -18.48 -10.67
N GLY A 180 13.16 -17.68 -10.60
CA GLY A 180 12.71 -17.04 -9.37
C GLY A 180 11.93 -18.03 -8.49
N LYS A 181 12.03 -17.88 -7.16
CA LYS A 181 11.18 -18.57 -6.19
C LYS A 181 10.22 -17.56 -5.57
N VAL A 182 8.94 -17.80 -5.71
CA VAL A 182 7.89 -17.03 -5.01
C VAL A 182 7.41 -17.88 -3.84
N THR A 183 7.51 -17.32 -2.64
CA THR A 183 6.91 -17.91 -1.44
C THR A 183 5.71 -17.05 -1.06
N ILE A 184 4.52 -17.62 -1.14
CA ILE A 184 3.30 -16.97 -0.72
C ILE A 184 2.99 -17.47 0.68
N GLN A 185 2.91 -16.53 1.63
CA GLN A 185 2.49 -16.82 3.00
C GLN A 185 1.23 -16.01 3.31
N ASN A 186 0.28 -16.65 3.94
CA ASN A 186 -0.80 -15.91 4.57
C ASN A 186 -0.21 -15.13 5.75
N SER A 187 -0.72 -13.92 5.98
CA SER A 187 -0.45 -13.23 7.24
C SER A 187 -0.92 -14.11 8.40
N THR A 188 -0.24 -14.00 9.54
CA THR A 188 -0.71 -14.60 10.78
C THR A 188 -2.15 -14.15 11.04
N LEU A 189 -3.02 -15.10 11.29
CA LEU A 189 -4.39 -14.78 11.68
C LEU A 189 -4.35 -14.08 13.05
N ASP A 190 -5.06 -12.98 13.16
CA ASP A 190 -5.22 -12.29 14.43
C ASP A 190 -5.91 -13.18 15.44
N SER A 191 -5.52 -13.07 16.72
CA SER A 191 -6.23 -13.75 17.78
C SER A 191 -7.68 -13.26 17.85
N LYS A 192 -8.62 -14.19 18.00
CA LYS A 192 -10.04 -13.88 18.11
C LYS A 192 -10.59 -14.45 19.41
N THR A 193 -11.35 -13.63 20.10
CA THR A 193 -12.12 -14.09 21.26
C THR A 193 -13.30 -14.92 20.76
N LEU A 194 -13.39 -16.14 21.22
CA LEU A 194 -14.51 -17.03 20.92
C LEU A 194 -15.73 -16.64 21.80
N LYS A 195 -16.92 -16.99 21.32
CA LYS A 195 -18.16 -16.81 22.09
C LYS A 195 -18.21 -17.80 23.27
N GLU A 196 -19.15 -17.58 24.15
CA GLU A 196 -19.40 -18.51 25.25
C GLU A 196 -19.62 -19.93 24.73
N HIS A 197 -19.09 -20.92 25.46
CA HIS A 197 -19.18 -22.35 25.17
C HIS A 197 -18.75 -22.76 23.75
N PRO A 198 -17.54 -22.29 23.28
CA PRO A 198 -17.09 -22.59 21.92
C PRO A 198 -16.54 -24.01 21.77
N LEU A 199 -16.23 -24.67 22.87
CA LEU A 199 -15.57 -25.98 22.92
C LEU A 199 -16.58 -27.08 23.17
N THR A 200 -16.55 -28.13 22.35
CA THR A 200 -17.34 -29.34 22.54
C THR A 200 -16.42 -30.56 22.47
N PHE A 201 -16.52 -31.42 23.45
CA PHE A 201 -15.78 -32.67 23.47
C PHE A 201 -16.73 -33.80 23.87
N THR A 202 -16.41 -34.99 23.39
CA THR A 202 -17.16 -36.21 23.72
C THR A 202 -16.27 -37.08 24.59
N ASN A 203 -16.83 -37.60 25.69
CA ASN A 203 -16.11 -38.48 26.60
C ASN A 203 -15.51 -39.67 25.85
N GLY A 204 -14.23 -39.95 26.07
CA GLY A 204 -13.49 -41.00 25.39
C GLY A 204 -12.96 -40.66 24.00
N ASN A 205 -13.18 -39.43 23.50
CA ASN A 205 -12.64 -38.93 22.25
C ASN A 205 -11.49 -37.97 22.56
N THR A 206 -10.41 -38.09 21.80
CA THR A 206 -9.25 -37.15 21.86
C THR A 206 -9.44 -35.91 21.01
N ALA A 207 -10.49 -35.85 20.20
CA ALA A 207 -10.79 -34.71 19.33
C ALA A 207 -11.58 -33.64 20.09
N LEU A 208 -11.10 -32.41 20.03
CA LEU A 208 -11.79 -31.22 20.52
C LEU A 208 -12.45 -30.51 19.34
N LEU A 209 -13.77 -30.32 19.40
CA LEU A 209 -14.48 -29.52 18.41
C LEU A 209 -14.58 -28.07 18.88
N VAL A 210 -14.06 -27.14 18.08
CA VAL A 210 -14.11 -25.70 18.33
C VAL A 210 -15.14 -25.07 17.41
N ASN A 211 -16.16 -24.47 17.96
CA ASN A 211 -17.19 -23.79 17.19
C ASN A 211 -16.71 -22.33 16.90
N HIS A 212 -16.11 -22.15 15.75
CA HIS A 212 -15.64 -20.84 15.28
C HIS A 212 -16.10 -20.62 13.85
N LYS A 213 -17.12 -19.81 13.66
CA LYS A 213 -17.65 -19.47 12.33
C LYS A 213 -16.65 -18.57 11.57
N ASN A 214 -16.37 -18.91 10.32
CA ASN A 214 -15.43 -18.16 9.45
C ASN A 214 -14.01 -18.07 10.03
N HIS A 215 -13.48 -19.18 10.53
CA HIS A 215 -12.16 -19.23 11.13
C HIS A 215 -11.00 -18.99 10.15
N GLY A 216 -11.20 -19.16 8.85
CA GLY A 216 -10.16 -18.94 7.82
C GLY A 216 -9.02 -19.97 7.82
N MET A 217 -9.15 -21.07 8.56
CA MET A 217 -8.14 -22.13 8.61
C MET A 217 -8.39 -23.18 7.53
N TYR A 218 -7.30 -23.72 7.00
CA TYR A 218 -7.34 -24.85 6.07
C TYR A 218 -6.97 -26.14 6.78
N ASP A 219 -7.42 -27.24 6.24
CA ASP A 219 -7.08 -28.57 6.73
C ASP A 219 -5.55 -28.80 6.68
N THR A 220 -5.01 -29.37 7.74
CA THR A 220 -3.65 -29.91 7.91
C THR A 220 -2.47 -28.96 8.02
N SER A 221 -2.61 -27.64 7.93
CA SER A 221 -1.43 -26.76 7.80
C SER A 221 -1.19 -25.74 8.93
N ASN A 222 -2.13 -25.57 9.86
CA ASN A 222 -2.02 -24.53 10.87
C ASN A 222 -2.05 -25.09 12.29
N ASN A 223 -1.04 -24.75 13.06
CA ASN A 223 -1.08 -24.94 14.51
C ASN A 223 -1.94 -23.83 15.13
N VAL A 224 -2.86 -24.22 15.98
CA VAL A 224 -3.76 -23.31 16.70
C VAL A 224 -3.42 -23.35 18.18
N THR A 225 -3.28 -22.19 18.77
CA THR A 225 -3.13 -22.05 20.23
C THR A 225 -4.45 -21.53 20.79
N ILE A 226 -5.04 -22.27 21.71
CA ILE A 226 -6.21 -21.84 22.48
C ILE A 226 -5.73 -21.43 23.84
N SER A 227 -6.06 -20.21 24.27
CA SER A 227 -5.71 -19.66 25.57
C SER A 227 -6.92 -19.06 26.27
N GLY A 228 -6.82 -18.82 27.57
CA GLY A 228 -7.92 -18.28 28.35
C GLY A 228 -9.04 -19.30 28.63
N VAL A 229 -8.74 -20.59 28.50
CA VAL A 229 -9.63 -21.66 28.97
C VAL A 229 -9.40 -21.75 30.47
N GLU A 230 -10.40 -21.35 31.25
CA GLU A 230 -10.41 -21.57 32.68
C GLU A 230 -10.89 -22.96 32.97
N SER A 231 -10.32 -23.65 33.94
CA SER A 231 -10.88 -24.91 34.46
C SER A 231 -12.29 -24.61 35.00
N GLY A 232 -13.24 -25.43 34.62
CA GLY A 232 -14.57 -25.37 35.25
C GLY A 232 -14.44 -25.53 36.78
N ALA A 233 -15.45 -25.07 37.48
CA ALA A 233 -15.52 -25.28 38.91
C ALA A 233 -15.35 -26.78 39.25
N GLU A 234 -14.35 -27.09 40.04
CA GLU A 234 -14.09 -28.46 40.48
C GLU A 234 -14.49 -28.61 41.95
N THR A 235 -15.36 -29.56 42.21
CA THR A 235 -15.70 -29.94 43.55
C THR A 235 -15.94 -31.44 43.60
N THR A 236 -15.91 -32.00 44.79
CA THR A 236 -16.21 -33.38 44.99
C THR A 236 -17.59 -33.54 45.64
N LEU A 237 -18.23 -34.68 45.39
CA LEU A 237 -19.44 -35.02 46.11
C LEU A 237 -19.12 -35.22 47.58
N ALA A 238 -19.95 -34.68 48.48
CA ALA A 238 -19.83 -34.90 49.90
C ALA A 238 -20.09 -36.36 50.28
N SER A 239 -20.83 -37.09 49.45
CA SER A 239 -21.06 -38.51 49.55
C SER A 239 -21.32 -39.15 48.20
N ALA A 240 -21.12 -40.44 48.05
CA ALA A 240 -21.44 -41.15 46.84
C ALA A 240 -22.94 -41.01 46.52
N MET A 241 -23.25 -40.75 45.24
CA MET A 241 -24.61 -40.57 44.75
C MET A 241 -25.18 -41.90 44.29
N ALA A 242 -26.43 -42.20 44.68
CA ALA A 242 -27.14 -43.38 44.19
C ALA A 242 -27.52 -43.14 42.69
N SER A 243 -27.69 -44.22 41.94
CA SER A 243 -28.00 -44.18 40.49
C SER A 243 -29.33 -43.53 40.15
N ASP A 244 -30.21 -43.39 41.11
CA ASP A 244 -31.57 -42.82 41.01
C ASP A 244 -31.67 -41.46 41.73
N ALA A 245 -30.57 -40.93 42.22
CA ALA A 245 -30.59 -39.66 42.94
C ALA A 245 -30.90 -38.50 42.00
N THR A 246 -31.79 -37.64 42.43
CA THR A 246 -32.20 -36.41 41.72
C THR A 246 -31.48 -35.17 42.23
N SER A 247 -30.63 -35.30 43.28
CA SER A 247 -29.82 -34.23 43.83
C SER A 247 -28.53 -34.78 44.42
N CYS A 248 -27.50 -33.94 44.48
CA CYS A 248 -26.22 -34.27 45.13
C CYS A 248 -25.81 -33.14 46.06
N THR A 249 -24.99 -33.48 47.05
CA THR A 249 -24.37 -32.50 47.94
C THR A 249 -22.90 -32.36 47.56
N LEU A 250 -22.45 -31.15 47.31
CA LEU A 250 -21.08 -30.82 46.98
C LEU A 250 -20.29 -30.51 48.25
N THR A 251 -18.98 -30.79 48.25
CA THR A 251 -18.08 -30.46 49.36
C THR A 251 -17.87 -28.96 49.49
N SER A 252 -17.87 -28.24 48.35
CA SER A 252 -17.89 -26.80 48.32
C SER A 252 -18.78 -26.36 47.16
N GLY A 253 -19.58 -25.35 47.35
CA GLY A 253 -20.42 -24.71 46.34
C GLY A 253 -19.92 -23.33 45.97
N ASP A 254 -18.77 -22.88 46.49
CA ASP A 254 -18.34 -21.49 46.35
C ASP A 254 -18.11 -21.12 44.88
N ASP A 255 -17.54 -22.03 44.08
CA ASP A 255 -17.30 -21.83 42.67
C ASP A 255 -18.56 -21.80 41.80
N PHE A 256 -19.69 -22.28 42.35
CA PHE A 256 -21.01 -22.33 41.67
C PHE A 256 -21.94 -21.21 42.11
N ASN A 257 -21.49 -20.36 43.02
CA ASN A 257 -22.31 -19.32 43.64
C ASN A 257 -22.10 -17.95 43.02
N ASP A 258 -21.55 -17.90 41.80
CA ASP A 258 -21.32 -16.65 41.10
C ASP A 258 -22.65 -16.16 40.47
N THR A 259 -22.96 -14.90 40.78
CA THR A 259 -24.07 -14.15 40.19
C THR A 259 -23.92 -13.93 38.67
N THR A 260 -22.82 -14.33 38.06
CA THR A 260 -22.55 -14.22 36.63
C THR A 260 -22.92 -15.43 35.80
N GLY A 261 -23.62 -16.41 36.38
CA GLY A 261 -24.26 -17.50 35.63
C GLY A 261 -23.31 -18.58 35.11
N LYS A 262 -22.27 -18.91 35.85
CA LYS A 262 -21.45 -20.09 35.59
C LYS A 262 -22.23 -21.35 35.98
N PHE A 263 -22.70 -22.06 34.99
CA PHE A 263 -23.30 -23.38 35.18
C PHE A 263 -22.32 -24.44 34.70
N ALA A 264 -21.97 -25.38 35.58
CA ALA A 264 -21.34 -26.61 35.15
C ALA A 264 -22.43 -27.54 34.61
N TYR A 265 -22.27 -28.06 33.43
CA TYR A 265 -23.03 -29.14 32.86
C TYR A 265 -22.17 -30.39 32.78
#